data_6939fbb0f51268f7b68c8f1996a9a266
#
_entry.id   6939fbb0f51268f7b68c8f1996a9a266
#
_cell.length_a   1.000
_cell.length_b   1.000
_cell.length_c   1.000
_cell.angle_alpha   90.00
_cell.angle_beta   90.00
_cell.angle_gamma   90.00
#
_symmetry.space_group_name_H-M   'P 1'
#
loop_
_entity.id
_entity.type
_entity.pdbx_description
1 polymer ?
#
loop_
_entity_poly.entity_id
_entity_poly.type
_entity_poly.pdbx_seq_one_letter_code
_entity_poly.pdbx_strand_id
1 'polypeptide(L)'
;AASDVYKRQVISLFAKPIKFPEAPMNKRYAVLISARNEANVIGNLIDCLHSQTYPSELIDIWLVADNCTDNTAEVARNMGCHVIERFNKEQVGKGYALTYLLDQMNESGASDPYDAFFVFDADNKLDKHYIEEMNKGFQAGFKILTSYRNSVNLSDNWVSSGSALWFIRESRFVSASRMWLGNSCHVGGTGFMFSQEIMRRN
;
A
#
# COMPACT_ATOMS: atom_id res chain seq x y z
N ALA A 1 6.15 -27.79 12.44
CA ALA A 1 4.91 -27.12 11.99
C ALA A 1 4.11 -26.47 13.14
N ALA A 2 3.32 -27.19 13.98
CA ALA A 2 2.55 -26.57 15.08
C ALA A 2 3.47 -25.95 16.16
N SER A 3 4.54 -26.62 16.53
CA SER A 3 5.55 -26.15 17.49
C SER A 3 6.17 -24.81 17.14
N ASP A 4 6.36 -24.50 15.84
CA ASP A 4 6.96 -23.24 15.39
C ASP A 4 6.00 -22.06 15.51
N VAL A 5 4.70 -22.29 15.39
CA VAL A 5 3.67 -21.25 15.61
C VAL A 5 3.65 -20.81 17.06
N TYR A 6 3.67 -21.78 18.00
CA TYR A 6 3.70 -21.46 19.44
C TYR A 6 4.98 -20.74 19.85
N LYS A 7 6.16 -21.18 19.36
CA LYS A 7 7.43 -20.48 19.62
C LYS A 7 7.38 -19.03 19.17
N ARG A 8 6.83 -18.76 17.98
CA ARG A 8 6.69 -17.39 17.45
C ARG A 8 5.71 -16.56 18.28
N GLN A 9 4.63 -17.14 18.79
CA GLN A 9 3.70 -16.46 19.68
C GLN A 9 4.37 -16.05 21.00
N VAL A 10 5.16 -16.91 21.61
CA VAL A 10 5.93 -16.59 22.83
C VAL A 10 6.95 -15.49 22.55
N ILE A 11 7.70 -15.58 21.44
CA ILE A 11 8.66 -14.55 21.02
C ILE A 11 7.98 -13.21 20.79
N SER A 12 6.77 -13.19 20.23
CA SER A 12 6.03 -11.98 19.94
C SER A 12 5.65 -11.16 21.18
N LEU A 13 5.58 -11.79 22.35
CA LEU A 13 5.33 -11.09 23.64
C LEU A 13 6.52 -10.20 24.03
N PHE A 14 7.73 -10.56 23.61
CA PHE A 14 8.97 -9.87 23.91
C PHE A 14 9.52 -9.05 22.73
N ALA A 15 9.06 -9.33 21.51
CA ALA A 15 9.50 -8.62 20.31
C ALA A 15 9.03 -7.16 20.36
N LYS A 16 9.99 -6.23 20.39
CA LYS A 16 9.70 -4.80 20.29
C LYS A 16 9.52 -4.41 18.83
N PRO A 17 8.63 -3.46 18.50
CA PRO A 17 8.56 -2.89 17.17
C PRO A 17 9.92 -2.34 16.75
N ILE A 18 10.38 -2.66 15.55
CA ILE A 18 11.59 -2.09 15.00
C ILE A 18 11.27 -0.65 14.63
N LYS A 19 12.07 0.29 15.16
CA LYS A 19 12.04 1.70 14.76
C LYS A 19 13.19 1.93 13.80
N PHE A 20 12.87 2.49 12.65
CA PHE A 20 13.88 2.93 11.70
C PHE A 20 14.42 4.31 12.09
N PRO A 21 15.71 4.61 11.82
CA PRO A 21 16.24 5.94 12.02
C PRO A 21 15.56 6.95 11.09
N GLU A 22 15.63 8.24 11.46
CA GLU A 22 15.20 9.31 10.58
C GLU A 22 15.97 9.26 9.26
N ALA A 23 15.27 9.53 8.16
CA ALA A 23 15.82 9.45 6.82
C ALA A 23 15.42 10.68 5.99
N PRO A 24 16.29 11.15 5.08
CA PRO A 24 15.96 12.28 4.22
C PRO A 24 14.75 11.97 3.31
N MET A 25 13.89 12.97 3.13
CA MET A 25 12.71 12.88 2.26
C MET A 25 13.09 13.31 0.84
N ASN A 26 13.87 12.50 0.15
CA ASN A 26 14.43 12.79 -1.18
C ASN A 26 14.17 11.68 -2.21
N LYS A 27 13.36 10.70 -1.86
CA LYS A 27 12.98 9.59 -2.73
C LYS A 27 11.67 9.90 -3.45
N ARG A 28 11.58 9.54 -4.72
CA ARG A 28 10.37 9.75 -5.50
C ARG A 28 9.52 8.49 -5.56
N TYR A 29 8.23 8.65 -5.29
CA TYR A 29 7.29 7.55 -5.15
C TYR A 29 6.12 7.68 -6.11
N ALA A 30 5.71 6.55 -6.71
CA ALA A 30 4.42 6.43 -7.36
C ALA A 30 3.44 5.69 -6.45
N VAL A 31 2.24 6.22 -6.31
CA VAL A 31 1.13 5.57 -5.62
C VAL A 31 0.22 4.96 -6.67
N LEU A 32 0.08 3.64 -6.65
CA LEU A 32 -0.73 2.86 -7.60
C LEU A 32 -2.08 2.53 -6.97
N ILE A 33 -3.15 2.94 -7.60
CA ILE A 33 -4.52 2.72 -7.15
C ILE A 33 -5.30 1.99 -8.25
N SER A 34 -5.91 0.86 -7.90
CA SER A 34 -6.88 0.20 -8.75
C SER A 34 -8.29 0.50 -8.24
N ALA A 35 -9.13 1.10 -9.08
CA ALA A 35 -10.48 1.50 -8.75
C ALA A 35 -11.50 0.91 -9.74
N ARG A 36 -12.65 0.48 -9.21
CA ARG A 36 -13.78 0.02 -10.01
C ARG A 36 -15.09 0.50 -9.42
N ASN A 37 -15.68 1.55 -10.02
CA ASN A 37 -16.91 2.20 -9.53
C ASN A 37 -16.76 2.71 -8.08
N GLU A 38 -15.71 3.47 -7.83
CA GLU A 38 -15.32 4.00 -6.52
C GLU A 38 -15.44 5.53 -6.43
N ALA A 39 -16.25 6.16 -7.31
CA ALA A 39 -16.39 7.61 -7.39
C ALA A 39 -16.71 8.28 -6.04
N ASN A 40 -17.47 7.60 -5.18
CA ASN A 40 -17.90 8.13 -3.88
C ASN A 40 -16.79 8.11 -2.79
N VAL A 41 -15.76 7.30 -2.95
CA VAL A 41 -14.76 7.07 -1.89
C VAL A 41 -13.34 7.44 -2.30
N ILE A 42 -13.02 7.40 -3.60
CA ILE A 42 -11.67 7.63 -4.10
C ILE A 42 -11.10 9.00 -3.70
N GLY A 43 -11.95 10.03 -3.63
CA GLY A 43 -11.54 11.36 -3.20
C GLY A 43 -10.93 11.39 -1.80
N ASN A 44 -11.45 10.60 -0.87
CA ASN A 44 -10.93 10.54 0.50
C ASN A 44 -9.48 10.02 0.54
N LEU A 45 -9.15 9.03 -0.27
CA LEU A 45 -7.78 8.52 -0.35
C LEU A 45 -6.84 9.56 -0.99
N ILE A 46 -7.27 10.20 -2.07
CA ILE A 46 -6.48 11.23 -2.74
C ILE A 46 -6.20 12.40 -1.79
N ASP A 47 -7.19 12.86 -1.03
CA ASP A 47 -7.03 13.90 -0.01
C ASP A 47 -6.05 13.46 1.10
N CYS A 48 -6.12 12.21 1.55
CA CYS A 48 -5.14 11.66 2.50
C CYS A 48 -3.71 11.65 1.92
N LEU A 49 -3.55 11.40 0.62
CA LEU A 49 -2.24 11.42 -0.05
C LEU A 49 -1.71 12.84 -0.21
N HIS A 50 -2.55 13.81 -0.56
CA HIS A 50 -2.16 15.22 -0.61
C HIS A 50 -1.83 15.83 0.76
N SER A 51 -2.37 15.26 1.84
CA SER A 51 -2.12 15.71 3.23
C SER A 51 -0.92 15.04 3.90
N GLN A 52 -0.16 14.21 3.19
CA GLN A 52 1.03 13.57 3.75
C GLN A 52 2.09 14.60 4.16
N THR A 53 2.87 14.28 5.21
CA THR A 53 4.03 15.09 5.65
C THR A 53 5.22 14.99 4.70
N TYR A 54 5.22 14.00 3.83
CA TYR A 54 6.24 13.81 2.79
C TYR A 54 6.04 14.85 1.67
N PRO A 55 7.11 15.41 1.06
CA PRO A 55 6.99 16.42 0.01
C PRO A 55 6.11 15.99 -1.15
N SER A 56 5.07 16.76 -1.44
CA SER A 56 4.05 16.42 -2.44
C SER A 56 4.60 16.32 -3.87
N GLU A 57 5.65 17.07 -4.18
CA GLU A 57 6.37 17.05 -5.47
C GLU A 57 7.15 15.75 -5.71
N LEU A 58 7.30 14.93 -4.67
CA LEU A 58 7.95 13.61 -4.75
C LEU A 58 6.96 12.45 -4.73
N ILE A 59 5.66 12.74 -4.78
CA ILE A 59 4.58 11.74 -4.78
C ILE A 59 3.71 11.96 -6.01
N ASP A 60 3.68 11.00 -6.91
CA ASP A 60 2.75 10.99 -8.04
C ASP A 60 1.69 9.91 -7.83
N ILE A 61 0.42 10.25 -8.11
CA ILE A 61 -0.71 9.33 -7.94
C ILE A 61 -1.14 8.82 -9.29
N TRP A 62 -1.08 7.50 -9.46
CA TRP A 62 -1.48 6.77 -10.65
C TRP A 62 -2.69 5.90 -10.36
N LEU A 63 -3.74 6.06 -11.13
CA LEU A 63 -4.98 5.31 -10.96
C LEU A 63 -5.33 4.56 -12.24
N VAL A 64 -5.61 3.27 -12.10
CA VAL A 64 -6.27 2.51 -13.16
C VAL A 64 -7.76 2.36 -12.85
N ALA A 65 -8.60 2.98 -13.69
CA ALA A 65 -10.06 2.83 -13.67
C ALA A 65 -10.43 1.56 -14.44
N ASP A 66 -10.61 0.44 -13.71
CA ASP A 66 -10.83 -0.88 -14.32
C ASP A 66 -12.31 -1.18 -14.51
N ASN A 67 -12.78 -1.20 -15.76
CA ASN A 67 -14.18 -1.46 -16.12
C ASN A 67 -15.17 -0.55 -15.36
N CYS A 68 -14.82 0.72 -15.15
CA CYS A 68 -15.71 1.68 -14.52
C CYS A 68 -16.89 2.03 -15.43
N THR A 69 -18.07 2.19 -14.83
CA THR A 69 -19.30 2.66 -15.46
C THR A 69 -19.80 3.97 -14.85
N ASP A 70 -19.15 4.44 -13.80
CA ASP A 70 -19.37 5.70 -13.10
C ASP A 70 -18.28 6.74 -13.46
N ASN A 71 -18.29 7.88 -12.78
CA ASN A 71 -17.34 8.97 -12.99
C ASN A 71 -16.04 8.85 -12.15
N THR A 72 -15.65 7.65 -11.70
CA THR A 72 -14.42 7.42 -10.92
C THR A 72 -13.19 8.03 -11.59
N ALA A 73 -13.02 7.80 -12.89
CA ALA A 73 -11.87 8.30 -13.65
C ALA A 73 -11.84 9.84 -13.72
N GLU A 74 -12.99 10.48 -13.89
CA GLU A 74 -13.13 11.93 -13.95
C GLU A 74 -12.81 12.57 -12.59
N VAL A 75 -13.35 12.02 -11.50
CA VAL A 75 -13.08 12.48 -10.13
C VAL A 75 -11.57 12.46 -9.86
N ALA A 76 -10.90 11.35 -10.16
CA ALA A 76 -9.47 11.22 -9.93
C ALA A 76 -8.63 12.20 -10.78
N ARG A 77 -8.98 12.41 -12.06
CA ARG A 77 -8.30 13.40 -12.93
C ARG A 77 -8.43 14.83 -12.39
N ASN A 78 -9.63 15.20 -11.95
CA ASN A 78 -9.91 16.53 -11.40
C ASN A 78 -9.13 16.79 -10.09
N MET A 79 -8.73 15.73 -9.38
CA MET A 79 -7.90 15.78 -8.18
C MET A 79 -6.38 15.63 -8.48
N GLY A 80 -5.96 15.70 -9.74
CA GLY A 80 -4.55 15.72 -10.14
C GLY A 80 -3.88 14.35 -10.30
N CYS A 81 -4.65 13.27 -10.37
CA CYS A 81 -4.09 11.93 -10.61
C CYS A 81 -3.79 11.69 -12.09
N HIS A 82 -2.75 10.90 -12.36
CA HIS A 82 -2.56 10.24 -13.66
C HIS A 82 -3.53 9.08 -13.78
N VAL A 83 -4.48 9.14 -14.72
CA VAL A 83 -5.55 8.14 -14.82
C VAL A 83 -5.47 7.39 -16.14
N ILE A 84 -5.42 6.07 -16.05
CA ILE A 84 -5.53 5.15 -17.18
C ILE A 84 -6.85 4.38 -17.05
N GLU A 85 -7.63 4.37 -18.12
CA GLU A 85 -8.86 3.60 -18.18
C GLU A 85 -8.60 2.25 -18.86
N ARG A 86 -9.13 1.18 -18.25
CA ARG A 86 -9.00 -0.19 -18.76
C ARG A 86 -10.38 -0.81 -18.89
N PHE A 87 -10.67 -1.35 -20.07
CA PHE A 87 -11.91 -2.08 -20.35
C PHE A 87 -11.56 -3.49 -20.83
N ASN A 88 -11.61 -4.45 -19.90
CA ASN A 88 -11.33 -5.86 -20.21
C ASN A 88 -12.24 -6.74 -19.34
N LYS A 89 -13.14 -7.49 -19.99
CA LYS A 89 -14.11 -8.38 -19.31
C LYS A 89 -13.58 -9.80 -19.10
N GLU A 90 -12.47 -10.17 -19.71
CA GLU A 90 -11.88 -11.49 -19.59
C GLU A 90 -10.91 -11.55 -18.41
N GLN A 91 -10.06 -10.53 -18.25
CA GLN A 91 -9.09 -10.43 -17.17
C GLN A 91 -9.58 -9.44 -16.11
N VAL A 92 -10.50 -9.89 -15.28
CA VAL A 92 -11.11 -9.07 -14.22
C VAL A 92 -10.38 -9.26 -12.90
N GLY A 93 -10.08 -8.14 -12.23
CA GLY A 93 -9.51 -8.15 -10.89
C GLY A 93 -8.33 -7.21 -10.71
N LYS A 94 -8.07 -6.84 -9.44
CA LYS A 94 -7.03 -5.86 -9.05
C LYS A 94 -5.65 -6.21 -9.59
N GLY A 95 -5.25 -7.48 -9.55
CA GLY A 95 -3.95 -7.90 -10.06
C GLY A 95 -3.77 -7.56 -11.54
N TYR A 96 -4.72 -7.92 -12.37
CA TYR A 96 -4.69 -7.60 -13.82
C TYR A 96 -4.72 -6.10 -14.09
N ALA A 97 -5.50 -5.35 -13.32
CA ALA A 97 -5.56 -3.90 -13.46
C ALA A 97 -4.23 -3.24 -13.10
N LEU A 98 -3.59 -3.64 -11.99
CA LEU A 98 -2.28 -3.12 -11.58
C LEU A 98 -1.16 -3.55 -12.54
N THR A 99 -1.17 -4.79 -13.04
CA THR A 99 -0.21 -5.23 -14.07
C THR A 99 -0.34 -4.36 -15.31
N TYR A 100 -1.55 -4.14 -15.80
CA TYR A 100 -1.81 -3.27 -16.95
C TYR A 100 -1.29 -1.84 -16.73
N LEU A 101 -1.53 -1.28 -15.53
CA LEU A 101 -1.03 0.05 -15.17
C LEU A 101 0.51 0.09 -15.22
N LEU A 102 1.18 -0.89 -14.61
CA LEU A 102 2.64 -0.98 -14.58
C LEU A 102 3.23 -1.17 -15.99
N ASP A 103 2.59 -1.99 -16.82
CA ASP A 103 3.01 -2.20 -18.23
C ASP A 103 2.95 -0.88 -19.01
N GLN A 104 1.85 -0.13 -18.90
CA GLN A 104 1.71 1.19 -19.54
C GLN A 104 2.73 2.21 -19.03
N MET A 105 3.02 2.20 -17.73
CA MET A 105 4.06 3.07 -17.15
C MET A 105 5.45 2.68 -17.66
N ASN A 106 5.74 1.40 -17.80
CA ASN A 106 7.02 0.90 -18.31
C ASN A 106 7.20 1.22 -19.81
N GLU A 107 6.20 0.92 -20.62
CA GLU A 107 6.21 1.18 -22.07
C GLU A 107 6.40 2.67 -22.39
N SER A 108 5.80 3.55 -21.59
CA SER A 108 5.94 5.00 -21.74
C SER A 108 7.18 5.60 -21.08
N GLY A 109 7.96 4.82 -20.33
CA GLY A 109 9.07 5.31 -19.52
C GLY A 109 8.65 6.11 -18.28
N ALA A 110 7.35 6.18 -17.99
CA ALA A 110 6.82 6.93 -16.86
C ALA A 110 7.20 6.31 -15.49
N SER A 111 7.59 5.03 -15.47
CA SER A 111 8.05 4.35 -14.26
C SER A 111 9.49 4.70 -13.86
N ASP A 112 10.31 5.19 -14.78
CA ASP A 112 11.76 5.40 -14.57
C ASP A 112 12.15 6.37 -13.44
N PRO A 113 11.41 7.48 -13.20
CA PRO A 113 11.81 8.45 -12.19
C PRO A 113 11.54 7.99 -10.74
N TYR A 114 10.83 6.88 -10.52
CA TYR A 114 10.43 6.46 -9.18
C TYR A 114 11.42 5.49 -8.55
N ASP A 115 11.70 5.70 -7.26
CA ASP A 115 12.52 4.79 -6.44
C ASP A 115 11.71 3.56 -5.97
N ALA A 116 10.41 3.76 -5.69
CA ALA A 116 9.51 2.70 -5.26
C ALA A 116 8.03 3.04 -5.54
N PHE A 117 7.18 2.04 -5.40
CA PHE A 117 5.75 2.07 -5.69
C PHE A 117 4.94 1.65 -4.48
N PHE A 118 3.95 2.44 -4.11
CA PHE A 118 2.93 2.10 -3.12
C PHE A 118 1.70 1.53 -3.80
N VAL A 119 1.01 0.60 -3.15
CA VAL A 119 -0.25 0.03 -3.65
C VAL A 119 -1.35 0.22 -2.63
N PHE A 120 -2.45 0.86 -3.04
CA PHE A 120 -3.63 1.07 -2.20
C PHE A 120 -4.91 0.63 -2.90
N ASP A 121 -5.91 0.29 -2.08
CA ASP A 121 -7.31 0.19 -2.51
C ASP A 121 -7.96 1.58 -2.41
N ALA A 122 -8.93 1.86 -3.26
CA ALA A 122 -9.58 3.17 -3.37
C ALA A 122 -10.29 3.63 -2.08
N ASP A 123 -10.63 2.70 -1.19
CA ASP A 123 -11.32 2.95 0.08
C ASP A 123 -10.37 3.11 1.28
N ASN A 124 -9.06 3.09 1.07
CA ASN A 124 -8.10 3.20 2.15
C ASN A 124 -8.06 4.62 2.75
N LYS A 125 -7.81 4.68 4.07
CA LYS A 125 -7.47 5.91 4.79
C LYS A 125 -6.06 5.80 5.34
N LEU A 126 -5.24 6.82 5.13
CA LEU A 126 -3.84 6.84 5.53
C LEU A 126 -3.62 7.80 6.70
N ASP A 127 -2.73 7.41 7.61
CA ASP A 127 -2.13 8.36 8.54
C ASP A 127 -1.28 9.39 7.77
N LYS A 128 -1.25 10.63 8.23
CA LYS A 128 -0.50 11.72 7.58
C LYS A 128 1.00 11.50 7.49
N HIS A 129 1.58 10.65 8.34
CA HIS A 129 3.00 10.31 8.36
C HIS A 129 3.31 8.98 7.64
N TYR A 130 2.33 8.38 6.98
CA TYR A 130 2.45 7.05 6.41
C TYR A 130 3.63 6.92 5.44
N ILE A 131 3.73 7.80 4.45
CA ILE A 131 4.79 7.74 3.43
C ILE A 131 6.15 8.06 4.06
N GLU A 132 6.22 8.99 4.99
CA GLU A 132 7.43 9.31 5.75
C GLU A 132 7.97 8.08 6.51
N GLU A 133 7.12 7.37 7.25
CA GLU A 133 7.51 6.18 8.00
C GLU A 133 7.95 5.02 7.08
N MET A 134 7.27 4.83 5.95
CA MET A 134 7.66 3.85 4.96
C MET A 134 8.99 4.19 4.27
N ASN A 135 9.24 5.49 4.03
CA ASN A 135 10.53 5.97 3.51
C ASN A 135 11.71 5.63 4.44
N LYS A 136 11.54 5.74 5.77
CA LYS A 136 12.57 5.34 6.74
C LYS A 136 12.96 3.87 6.58
N GLY A 137 11.99 2.98 6.44
CA GLY A 137 12.22 1.56 6.17
C GLY A 137 12.87 1.31 4.81
N PHE A 138 12.44 2.01 3.77
CA PHE A 138 13.01 1.90 2.43
C PHE A 138 14.50 2.32 2.42
N GLN A 139 14.83 3.44 3.03
CA GLN A 139 16.20 3.92 3.13
C GLN A 139 17.09 3.07 4.07
N ALA A 140 16.50 2.30 4.98
CA ALA A 140 17.19 1.26 5.75
C ALA A 140 17.52 0.01 4.91
N GLY A 141 17.15 -0.03 3.62
CA GLY A 141 17.52 -1.06 2.65
C GLY A 141 16.45 -2.12 2.38
N PHE A 142 15.27 -2.00 2.95
CA PHE A 142 14.17 -2.94 2.67
C PHE A 142 13.57 -2.67 1.29
N LYS A 143 13.43 -3.72 0.48
CA LYS A 143 12.92 -3.64 -0.89
C LYS A 143 11.40 -3.81 -0.99
N ILE A 144 10.79 -4.45 -0.01
CA ILE A 144 9.35 -4.62 0.14
C ILE A 144 9.00 -4.28 1.58
N LEU A 145 8.03 -3.42 1.77
CA LEU A 145 7.54 -2.99 3.07
C LEU A 145 6.02 -3.13 3.13
N THR A 146 5.51 -3.53 4.26
CA THR A 146 4.08 -3.53 4.58
C THR A 146 3.86 -2.84 5.91
N SER A 147 2.70 -2.21 6.08
CA SER A 147 2.38 -1.48 7.28
C SER A 147 1.36 -2.20 8.15
N TYR A 148 1.20 -1.70 9.37
CA TYR A 148 0.06 -2.01 10.21
C TYR A 148 -1.22 -1.49 9.55
N ARG A 149 -2.26 -2.30 9.57
CA ARG A 149 -3.60 -1.94 9.10
C ARG A 149 -4.60 -2.06 10.25
N ASN A 150 -5.58 -1.19 10.26
CA ASN A 150 -6.67 -1.23 11.20
C ASN A 150 -8.00 -1.01 10.47
N SER A 151 -9.10 -1.47 11.05
CA SER A 151 -10.44 -1.15 10.57
C SER A 151 -10.86 0.21 11.14
N VAL A 152 -11.36 1.10 10.29
CA VAL A 152 -11.90 2.41 10.70
C VAL A 152 -13.14 2.23 11.57
N ASN A 153 -13.91 1.16 11.34
CA ASN A 153 -15.21 0.90 11.95
C ASN A 153 -15.12 -0.10 13.12
N LEU A 154 -14.10 0.02 13.96
CA LEU A 154 -13.81 -0.92 15.05
C LEU A 154 -15.00 -1.17 15.99
N SER A 155 -15.84 -0.17 16.24
CA SER A 155 -16.93 -0.20 17.22
C SER A 155 -18.31 -0.42 16.61
N ASP A 156 -18.46 -0.50 15.29
CA ASP A 156 -19.77 -0.53 14.66
C ASP A 156 -20.52 -1.85 14.85
N ASN A 157 -19.79 -2.96 14.82
CA ASN A 157 -20.36 -4.29 15.04
C ASN A 157 -19.27 -5.32 15.39
N TRP A 158 -19.70 -6.51 15.84
CA TRP A 158 -18.80 -7.58 16.24
C TRP A 158 -17.90 -8.12 15.11
N VAL A 159 -18.34 -8.03 13.84
CA VAL A 159 -17.55 -8.45 12.67
C VAL A 159 -16.39 -7.47 12.44
N SER A 160 -16.65 -6.16 12.51
CA SER A 160 -15.61 -5.12 12.40
C SER A 160 -14.59 -5.24 13.52
N SER A 161 -15.05 -5.48 14.75
CA SER A 161 -14.19 -5.73 15.91
C SER A 161 -13.32 -6.97 15.74
N GLY A 162 -13.90 -8.06 15.21
CA GLY A 162 -13.17 -9.30 14.89
C GLY A 162 -12.09 -9.08 13.83
N SER A 163 -12.40 -8.33 12.78
CA SER A 163 -11.45 -7.98 11.72
C SER A 163 -10.28 -7.15 12.24
N ALA A 164 -10.56 -6.17 13.10
CA ALA A 164 -9.53 -5.35 13.71
C ALA A 164 -8.60 -6.16 14.65
N LEU A 165 -9.17 -7.06 15.46
CA LEU A 165 -8.38 -7.97 16.29
C LEU A 165 -7.49 -8.88 15.44
N TRP A 166 -7.99 -9.33 14.28
CA TRP A 166 -7.20 -10.11 13.34
C TRP A 166 -6.02 -9.31 12.78
N PHE A 167 -6.23 -8.04 12.39
CA PHE A 167 -5.15 -7.16 11.91
C PHE A 167 -4.12 -6.87 13.01
N ILE A 168 -4.54 -6.65 14.27
CA ILE A 168 -3.64 -6.49 15.40
C ILE A 168 -2.81 -7.76 15.62
N ARG A 169 -3.46 -8.93 15.59
CA ARG A 169 -2.77 -10.21 15.71
C ARG A 169 -1.74 -10.39 14.59
N GLU A 170 -2.11 -10.12 13.33
CA GLU A 170 -1.24 -10.30 12.17
C GLU A 170 -0.02 -9.37 12.26
N SER A 171 -0.21 -8.10 12.57
CA SER A 171 0.90 -7.15 12.63
C SER A 171 1.79 -7.36 13.84
N ARG A 172 1.20 -7.41 15.06
CA ARG A 172 1.95 -7.42 16.31
C ARG A 172 2.53 -8.78 16.67
N PHE A 173 1.78 -9.85 16.44
CA PHE A 173 2.17 -11.19 16.90
C PHE A 173 2.75 -12.06 15.79
N VAL A 174 2.39 -11.85 14.54
CA VAL A 174 2.91 -12.64 13.43
C VAL A 174 4.03 -11.91 12.71
N SER A 175 3.76 -10.75 12.15
CA SER A 175 4.73 -10.02 11.31
C SER A 175 5.89 -9.46 12.13
N ALA A 176 5.63 -8.84 13.28
CA ALA A 176 6.68 -8.31 14.15
C ALA A 176 7.65 -9.40 14.65
N SER A 177 7.12 -10.57 15.05
CA SER A 177 7.97 -11.69 15.47
C SER A 177 8.81 -12.27 14.33
N ARG A 178 8.25 -12.34 13.11
CA ARG A 178 8.98 -12.78 11.91
C ARG A 178 10.12 -11.82 11.58
N MET A 179 9.84 -10.53 11.58
CA MET A 179 10.83 -9.49 11.33
C MET A 179 11.95 -9.51 12.38
N TRP A 180 11.60 -9.69 13.66
CA TRP A 180 12.58 -9.79 14.75
C TRP A 180 13.50 -11.01 14.60
N LEU A 181 13.00 -12.10 14.02
CA LEU A 181 13.76 -13.31 13.70
C LEU A 181 14.49 -13.24 12.33
N GLY A 182 14.48 -12.10 11.64
CA GLY A 182 15.09 -11.94 10.31
C GLY A 182 14.33 -12.65 9.18
N ASN A 183 13.06 -12.99 9.39
CA ASN A 183 12.21 -13.64 8.39
C ASN A 183 11.31 -12.62 7.66
N SER A 184 10.93 -12.94 6.41
CA SER A 184 10.00 -12.13 5.64
C SER A 184 8.60 -12.09 6.25
N CYS A 185 7.94 -10.93 6.17
CA CYS A 185 6.55 -10.75 6.56
C CYS A 185 5.59 -11.09 5.42
N HIS A 186 4.32 -11.32 5.75
CA HIS A 186 3.27 -11.42 4.76
C HIS A 186 2.94 -10.04 4.20
N VAL A 187 2.85 -9.94 2.87
CA VAL A 187 2.40 -8.72 2.18
C VAL A 187 0.92 -8.88 1.87
N GLY A 188 0.09 -8.01 2.43
CA GLY A 188 -1.34 -8.01 2.14
C GLY A 188 -1.66 -7.34 0.81
N GLY A 189 -2.92 -7.42 0.38
CA GLY A 189 -3.38 -6.89 -0.90
C GLY A 189 -3.33 -5.36 -1.05
N THR A 190 -3.15 -4.60 0.04
CA THR A 190 -3.12 -3.13 0.06
C THR A 190 -2.20 -2.60 1.15
N GLY A 191 -1.79 -1.34 1.09
CA GLY A 191 -0.95 -0.71 2.09
C GLY A 191 0.46 -1.31 2.14
N PHE A 192 1.07 -1.56 0.99
CA PHE A 192 2.45 -2.04 0.89
C PHE A 192 3.23 -1.22 -0.15
N MET A 193 4.53 -1.33 -0.06
CA MET A 193 5.48 -0.68 -0.98
C MET A 193 6.46 -1.72 -1.51
N PHE A 194 6.87 -1.56 -2.76
CA PHE A 194 7.96 -2.32 -3.38
C PHE A 194 8.89 -1.40 -4.18
N SER A 195 10.18 -1.73 -4.21
CA SER A 195 11.19 -0.95 -4.91
C SER A 195 11.09 -1.10 -6.42
N GLN A 196 11.61 -0.11 -7.18
CA GLN A 196 11.75 -0.20 -8.62
C GLN A 196 12.59 -1.42 -9.05
N GLU A 197 13.58 -1.81 -8.25
CA GLU A 197 14.38 -3.02 -8.50
C GLU A 197 13.52 -4.28 -8.55
N ILE A 198 12.54 -4.40 -7.65
CA ILE A 198 11.60 -5.54 -7.65
C ILE A 198 10.69 -5.50 -8.88
N MET A 199 10.20 -4.33 -9.25
CA MET A 199 9.35 -4.16 -10.43
C MET A 199 10.08 -4.60 -11.71
N ARG A 200 11.34 -4.20 -11.88
CA ARG A 200 12.14 -4.53 -13.09
C ARG A 200 12.55 -5.99 -13.20
N ARG A 201 12.43 -6.78 -12.13
CA ARG A 201 12.78 -8.21 -12.11
C ARG A 201 11.61 -9.14 -12.46
N ASN A 202 10.41 -8.65 -12.45
CA ASN A 202 9.18 -9.39 -12.68
C ASN A 202 8.38 -8.80 -13.84
#